data_5bf3ad78e1ce68daef9fb894dcede0c0
#
_entry.id   5bf3ad78e1ce68daef9fb894dcede0c0
#
_cell.length_a   1.000
_cell.length_b   1.000
_cell.length_c   1.000
_cell.angle_alpha   90.00
_cell.angle_beta   90.00
_cell.angle_gamma   90.00
#
_symmetry.space_group_name_H-M   'P 1'
#
loop_
_entity.id
_entity.type
_entity.pdbx_description
1 polymer ?
#
loop_
_entity_poly.entity_id
_entity_poly.type
_entity_poly.pdbx_seq_one_letter_code
_entity_poly.pdbx_strand_id
1 'polypeptide(L)'
;MTTEYEDKSRGIRLISLDEAYQLVTKSKNSEFFQKLLKKNKKHSLSQASIESLAIIAYKQPITRIDIDEIRGVKSESAITRLVERGLIKDVGRLEVPGRPILYGTTDEFLRQFGLKTIKELPSLDLYGDEGVQSSMDLLNKAIEDIDLEENKILKQASKNEEEAAIDEEK
;
A
#
# COMPACT_ATOMS: atom_id res chain seq x y z
N MET A 1 18.40 -7.92 -20.37
CA MET A 1 17.97 -8.31 -19.01
C MET A 1 16.45 -8.33 -18.86
N THR A 2 15.70 -7.26 -19.16
CA THR A 2 14.23 -7.22 -19.00
C THR A 2 13.52 -8.33 -19.80
N THR A 3 13.91 -8.54 -21.05
CA THR A 3 13.34 -9.56 -21.95
C THR A 3 13.49 -11.00 -21.47
N GLU A 4 14.57 -11.31 -20.76
CA GLU A 4 14.79 -12.65 -20.19
C GLU A 4 13.84 -13.00 -19.04
N TYR A 5 13.41 -11.99 -18.27
CA TYR A 5 12.47 -12.18 -17.15
C TYR A 5 11.00 -12.10 -17.58
N GLU A 6 10.71 -11.74 -18.84
CA GLU A 6 9.39 -11.82 -19.44
C GLU A 6 9.02 -13.24 -19.88
N ASP A 7 10.01 -14.14 -20.03
CA ASP A 7 9.78 -15.53 -20.42
C ASP A 7 8.76 -16.20 -19.48
N LYS A 8 7.77 -16.87 -20.09
CA LYS A 8 6.68 -17.55 -19.39
C LYS A 8 7.16 -18.69 -18.49
N SER A 9 8.33 -19.25 -18.76
CA SER A 9 8.93 -20.34 -17.97
C SER A 9 9.46 -19.85 -16.61
N ARG A 10 9.79 -18.57 -16.47
CA ARG A 10 10.31 -18.02 -15.23
C ARG A 10 9.21 -17.67 -14.25
N GLY A 11 9.42 -17.96 -12.95
CA GLY A 11 8.50 -17.64 -11.86
C GLY A 11 8.56 -16.21 -11.38
N ILE A 12 9.62 -15.46 -11.76
CA ILE A 12 9.89 -14.09 -11.36
C ILE A 12 9.87 -13.15 -12.57
N ARG A 13 9.63 -11.86 -12.33
CA ARG A 13 9.75 -10.78 -13.33
C ARG A 13 10.54 -9.61 -12.74
N LEU A 14 11.14 -8.83 -13.62
CA LEU A 14 11.81 -7.58 -13.28
C LEU A 14 10.82 -6.43 -13.45
N ILE A 15 10.65 -5.62 -12.43
CA ILE A 15 9.91 -4.35 -12.52
C ILE A 15 10.90 -3.19 -12.35
N SER A 16 10.66 -2.11 -13.10
CA SER A 16 11.40 -0.86 -12.94
C SER A 16 10.66 0.01 -11.93
N LEU A 17 11.37 0.51 -10.96
CA LEU A 17 11.01 1.61 -10.07
C LEU A 17 11.80 2.83 -10.53
N ASP A 18 11.53 4.03 -10.00
CA ASP A 18 12.10 5.30 -10.48
C ASP A 18 13.61 5.19 -10.82
N GLU A 19 14.45 4.96 -9.84
CA GLU A 19 15.91 4.83 -10.00
C GLU A 19 16.44 3.40 -9.75
N ALA A 20 15.55 2.41 -9.63
CA ALA A 20 15.89 1.05 -9.24
C ALA A 20 15.13 -0.01 -10.01
N TYR A 21 15.63 -1.25 -9.93
CA TYR A 21 14.94 -2.43 -10.44
C TYR A 21 14.64 -3.38 -9.28
N GLN A 22 13.47 -4.01 -9.34
CA GLN A 22 13.05 -5.00 -8.35
C GLN A 22 12.65 -6.31 -9.03
N LEU A 23 13.15 -7.43 -8.50
CA LEU A 23 12.67 -8.74 -8.84
C LEU A 23 11.42 -9.06 -8.01
N VAL A 24 10.33 -9.39 -8.69
CA VAL A 24 9.06 -9.76 -8.05
C VAL A 24 8.56 -11.09 -8.61
N THR A 25 7.73 -11.79 -7.85
CA THR A 25 7.06 -13.00 -8.34
C THR A 25 5.97 -12.64 -9.34
N LYS A 26 5.73 -13.52 -10.31
CA LYS A 26 4.60 -13.33 -11.23
C LYS A 26 3.28 -13.57 -10.50
N SER A 27 2.27 -12.77 -10.77
CA SER A 27 0.95 -12.83 -10.13
C SER A 27 0.31 -14.22 -10.20
N LYS A 28 0.56 -14.98 -11.28
CA LYS A 28 0.09 -16.36 -11.41
C LYS A 28 0.60 -17.33 -10.33
N ASN A 29 1.65 -16.96 -9.62
CA ASN A 29 2.26 -17.78 -8.56
C ASN A 29 1.87 -17.28 -7.15
N SER A 30 1.00 -16.25 -7.04
CA SER A 30 0.64 -15.63 -5.76
C SER A 30 0.10 -16.62 -4.74
N GLU A 31 -0.78 -17.53 -5.14
CA GLU A 31 -1.36 -18.57 -4.26
C GLU A 31 -0.30 -19.45 -3.60
N PHE A 32 0.72 -19.86 -4.35
CA PHE A 32 1.81 -20.69 -3.82
C PHE A 32 2.65 -19.93 -2.80
N PHE A 33 2.94 -18.66 -3.08
CA PHE A 33 3.70 -17.81 -2.15
C PHE A 33 2.91 -17.48 -0.88
N GLN A 34 1.61 -17.25 -0.99
CA GLN A 34 0.74 -17.03 0.17
C GLN A 34 0.70 -18.27 1.07
N LYS A 35 0.62 -19.48 0.50
CA LYS A 35 0.70 -20.75 1.25
C LYS A 35 2.04 -20.94 1.95
N LEU A 36 3.15 -20.57 1.31
CA LEU A 36 4.51 -20.69 1.87
C LEU A 36 4.79 -19.64 2.96
N LEU A 37 4.31 -18.41 2.78
CA LEU A 37 4.56 -17.30 3.68
C LEU A 37 3.58 -17.27 4.86
N LYS A 38 2.87 -18.37 5.15
CA LYS A 38 1.97 -18.53 6.32
C LYS A 38 2.53 -17.79 7.54
N LYS A 39 2.13 -16.56 7.77
CA LYS A 39 2.36 -15.69 8.92
C LYS A 39 3.17 -14.43 8.62
N ASN A 40 2.49 -13.44 8.16
CA ASN A 40 2.66 -12.13 8.77
C ASN A 40 1.41 -11.35 8.37
N LYS A 41 0.38 -11.36 9.23
CA LYS A 41 -0.66 -10.33 9.18
C LYS A 41 0.07 -9.00 9.37
N LYS A 42 0.57 -8.43 8.30
CA LYS A 42 0.83 -6.99 8.30
C LYS A 42 -0.55 -6.39 8.54
N HIS A 43 -0.73 -5.84 9.73
CA HIS A 43 -1.99 -5.17 10.07
C HIS A 43 -2.34 -4.21 8.94
N SER A 44 -3.54 -4.32 8.39
CA SER A 44 -4.08 -3.39 7.40
C SER A 44 -3.93 -1.94 7.90
N LEU A 45 -3.81 -1.01 6.97
CA LEU A 45 -3.83 0.41 7.33
C LEU A 45 -5.24 0.76 7.83
N SER A 46 -5.34 1.53 8.91
CA SER A 46 -6.63 2.07 9.33
C SER A 46 -7.15 3.08 8.32
N GLN A 47 -8.45 3.31 8.25
CA GLN A 47 -9.09 4.33 7.43
C GLN A 47 -8.36 5.69 7.56
N ALA A 48 -8.11 6.15 8.79
CA ALA A 48 -7.38 7.39 9.06
C ALA A 48 -5.95 7.39 8.44
N SER A 49 -5.26 6.25 8.45
CA SER A 49 -3.93 6.14 7.84
C SER A 49 -4.01 6.18 6.31
N ILE A 50 -5.02 5.56 5.71
CA ILE A 50 -5.24 5.58 4.25
C ILE A 50 -5.54 6.98 3.77
N GLU A 51 -6.47 7.68 4.42
CA GLU A 51 -6.82 9.08 4.13
C GLU A 51 -5.59 9.99 4.21
N SER A 52 -4.85 9.91 5.32
CA SER A 52 -3.64 10.71 5.49
C SER A 52 -2.58 10.38 4.45
N LEU A 53 -2.40 9.12 4.10
CA LEU A 53 -1.46 8.67 3.08
C LEU A 53 -1.84 9.21 1.69
N ALA A 54 -3.12 9.17 1.33
CA ALA A 54 -3.62 9.72 0.08
C ALA A 54 -3.35 11.24 -0.01
N ILE A 55 -3.69 12.00 1.04
CA ILE A 55 -3.42 13.43 1.09
C ILE A 55 -1.94 13.72 0.89
N ILE A 56 -1.06 12.99 1.60
CA ILE A 56 0.39 13.16 1.46
C ILE A 56 0.83 12.83 0.04
N ALA A 57 0.38 11.72 -0.54
CA ALA A 57 0.77 11.29 -1.87
C ALA A 57 0.45 12.33 -2.96
N TYR A 58 -0.68 13.00 -2.85
CA TYR A 58 -1.12 13.99 -3.85
C TYR A 58 -0.65 15.43 -3.56
N LYS A 59 -0.39 15.77 -2.29
CA LYS A 59 -0.10 17.15 -1.87
C LYS A 59 1.34 17.37 -1.41
N GLN A 60 2.18 16.33 -1.40
CA GLN A 60 3.56 16.43 -0.94
C GLN A 60 4.38 17.49 -1.71
N PRO A 61 5.30 18.22 -1.03
CA PRO A 61 5.56 18.16 0.41
C PRO A 61 4.49 18.89 1.24
N ILE A 62 4.01 18.30 2.34
CA ILE A 62 2.88 18.80 3.14
C ILE A 62 3.14 18.68 4.64
N THR A 63 2.65 19.61 5.44
CA THR A 63 2.77 19.57 6.90
C THR A 63 1.63 18.80 7.56
N ARG A 64 1.82 18.39 8.83
CA ARG A 64 0.76 17.78 9.61
C ARG A 64 -0.45 18.71 9.77
N ILE A 65 -0.22 20.00 9.92
CA ILE A 65 -1.29 20.99 10.12
C ILE A 65 -2.20 21.03 8.89
N ASP A 66 -1.61 21.06 7.70
CA ASP A 66 -2.37 21.06 6.44
C ASP A 66 -3.14 19.74 6.25
N ILE A 67 -2.55 18.60 6.66
CA ILE A 67 -3.24 17.31 6.64
C ILE A 67 -4.44 17.30 7.59
N ASP A 68 -4.26 17.83 8.82
CA ASP A 68 -5.34 17.93 9.81
C ASP A 68 -6.46 18.83 9.30
N GLU A 69 -6.12 19.95 8.62
CA GLU A 69 -7.09 20.87 8.02
C GLU A 69 -7.91 20.19 6.91
N ILE A 70 -7.25 19.48 5.99
CA ILE A 70 -7.93 18.76 4.89
C ILE A 70 -8.84 17.66 5.44
N ARG A 71 -8.39 16.91 6.45
CA ARG A 71 -9.18 15.82 7.05
C ARG A 71 -10.28 16.31 8.00
N GLY A 72 -10.18 17.52 8.53
CA GLY A 72 -11.06 18.03 9.58
C GLY A 72 -10.85 17.40 10.96
N VAL A 73 -9.86 16.50 11.11
CA VAL A 73 -9.54 15.78 12.36
C VAL A 73 -8.03 15.57 12.50
N LYS A 74 -7.55 15.37 13.73
CA LYS A 74 -6.13 15.14 14.02
C LYS A 74 -5.60 13.88 13.37
N SER A 75 -4.43 13.97 12.72
CA SER A 75 -3.78 12.89 11.96
C SER A 75 -2.50 12.36 12.61
N GLU A 76 -2.14 12.83 13.80
CA GLU A 76 -0.85 12.53 14.45
C GLU A 76 -0.57 11.02 14.55
N SER A 77 -1.53 10.24 15.06
CA SER A 77 -1.37 8.79 15.19
C SER A 77 -1.31 8.07 13.83
N ALA A 78 -2.01 8.59 12.83
CA ALA A 78 -1.96 8.06 11.46
C ALA A 78 -0.59 8.31 10.84
N ILE A 79 -0.08 9.53 10.94
CA ILE A 79 1.25 9.92 10.44
C ILE A 79 2.35 9.08 11.11
N THR A 80 2.32 8.95 12.43
CA THR A 80 3.29 8.11 13.16
C THR A 80 3.32 6.68 12.61
N ARG A 81 2.16 6.06 12.44
CA ARG A 81 2.07 4.70 11.87
C ARG A 81 2.58 4.60 10.44
N LEU A 82 2.33 5.63 9.62
CA LEU A 82 2.82 5.67 8.24
C LEU A 82 4.35 5.80 8.18
N VAL A 83 4.95 6.59 9.09
CA VAL A 83 6.41 6.68 9.25
C VAL A 83 7.00 5.36 9.74
N GLU A 84 6.41 4.72 10.76
CA GLU A 84 6.83 3.42 11.28
C GLU A 84 6.80 2.32 10.20
N ARG A 85 5.84 2.41 9.28
CA ARG A 85 5.75 1.48 8.13
C ARG A 85 6.68 1.86 6.98
N GLY A 86 7.36 2.97 7.06
CA GLY A 86 8.25 3.46 6.01
C GLY A 86 7.52 3.93 4.74
N LEU A 87 6.21 4.21 4.81
CA LEU A 87 5.43 4.67 3.65
C LEU A 87 5.61 6.16 3.38
N ILE A 88 5.89 6.93 4.43
CA ILE A 88 6.18 8.36 4.35
C ILE A 88 7.47 8.67 5.12
N LYS A 89 8.09 9.78 4.80
CA LYS A 89 9.30 10.29 5.45
C LYS A 89 9.25 11.80 5.63
N ASP A 90 10.09 12.31 6.54
CA ASP A 90 10.46 13.73 6.62
C ASP A 90 11.26 14.11 5.36
N VAL A 91 10.80 15.08 4.61
CA VAL A 91 11.47 15.61 3.42
C VAL A 91 12.01 17.01 3.63
N GLY A 92 11.83 17.57 4.83
CA GLY A 92 12.33 18.89 5.22
C GLY A 92 11.44 19.58 6.23
N ARG A 93 11.67 20.88 6.41
CA ARG A 93 10.89 21.73 7.30
C ARG A 93 10.46 23.01 6.59
N LEU A 94 9.24 23.42 6.85
CA LEU A 94 8.72 24.67 6.31
C LEU A 94 9.36 25.85 7.04
N GLU A 95 9.80 26.89 6.31
CA GLU A 95 10.46 28.07 6.85
C GLU A 95 9.44 29.10 7.35
N VAL A 96 8.67 28.71 8.37
CA VAL A 96 7.70 29.56 9.09
C VAL A 96 7.89 29.39 10.61
N PRO A 97 7.36 30.27 11.46
CA PRO A 97 7.39 30.11 12.90
C PRO A 97 6.89 28.72 13.32
N GLY A 98 7.66 28.03 14.17
CA GLY A 98 7.39 26.64 14.56
C GLY A 98 8.04 25.58 13.66
N ARG A 99 8.57 25.93 12.47
CA ARG A 99 9.30 25.07 11.53
C ARG A 99 8.71 23.66 11.41
N PRO A 100 7.42 23.51 11.04
CA PRO A 100 6.77 22.20 10.99
C PRO A 100 7.45 21.29 9.97
N ILE A 101 7.43 19.99 10.27
CA ILE A 101 7.96 18.94 9.40
C ILE A 101 7.11 18.86 8.13
N LEU A 102 7.79 18.72 6.98
CA LEU A 102 7.20 18.41 5.69
C LEU A 102 7.31 16.90 5.44
N TYR A 103 6.19 16.28 5.10
CA TYR A 103 6.11 14.86 4.80
C TYR A 103 6.02 14.61 3.30
N GLY A 104 6.60 13.50 2.86
CA GLY A 104 6.51 12.98 1.50
C GLY A 104 6.53 11.47 1.50
N THR A 105 6.14 10.86 0.38
CA THR A 105 6.15 9.42 0.17
C THR A 105 7.57 8.86 0.00
N THR A 106 7.72 7.55 0.13
CA THR A 106 8.99 6.82 0.01
C THR A 106 8.96 5.87 -1.18
N ASP A 107 10.10 5.23 -1.48
CA ASP A 107 10.17 4.13 -2.46
C ASP A 107 9.37 2.90 -2.00
N GLU A 108 9.21 2.71 -0.68
CA GLU A 108 8.37 1.64 -0.14
C GLU A 108 6.90 1.87 -0.47
N PHE A 109 6.42 3.12 -0.44
CA PHE A 109 5.11 3.50 -0.95
C PHE A 109 4.96 3.10 -2.42
N LEU A 110 5.90 3.48 -3.29
CA LEU A 110 5.84 3.14 -4.71
C LEU A 110 5.81 1.61 -4.92
N ARG A 111 6.63 0.88 -4.17
CA ARG A 111 6.66 -0.59 -4.22
C ARG A 111 5.34 -1.22 -3.79
N GLN A 112 4.75 -0.76 -2.71
CA GLN A 112 3.54 -1.32 -2.15
C GLN A 112 2.32 -1.08 -3.06
N PHE A 113 2.27 0.08 -3.72
CA PHE A 113 1.19 0.44 -4.65
C PHE A 113 1.48 0.07 -6.11
N GLY A 114 2.62 -0.54 -6.40
CA GLY A 114 2.99 -0.98 -7.74
C GLY A 114 3.24 0.15 -8.74
N LEU A 115 3.58 1.34 -8.23
CA LEU A 115 3.88 2.54 -9.01
C LEU A 115 5.37 2.58 -9.35
N LYS A 116 5.72 3.04 -10.55
CA LYS A 116 7.11 3.33 -10.93
C LYS A 116 7.53 4.68 -10.39
N THR A 117 6.65 5.67 -10.49
CA THR A 117 6.87 7.04 -10.02
C THR A 117 5.61 7.59 -9.39
N ILE A 118 5.75 8.63 -8.57
CA ILE A 118 4.60 9.33 -7.99
C ILE A 118 3.67 9.95 -9.05
N LYS A 119 4.19 10.22 -10.24
CA LYS A 119 3.43 10.78 -11.37
C LYS A 119 2.43 9.80 -12.00
N GLU A 120 2.56 8.52 -11.69
CA GLU A 120 1.60 7.49 -12.13
C GLU A 120 0.33 7.44 -11.27
N LEU A 121 0.26 8.25 -10.21
CA LEU A 121 -1.01 8.41 -9.47
C LEU A 121 -2.09 8.96 -10.41
N PRO A 122 -3.32 8.43 -10.33
CA PRO A 122 -4.45 8.95 -11.10
C PRO A 122 -4.64 10.45 -10.87
N SER A 123 -4.94 11.21 -11.93
CA SER A 123 -5.23 12.64 -11.79
C SER A 123 -6.55 12.86 -11.06
N LEU A 124 -6.55 13.75 -10.08
CA LEU A 124 -7.78 14.14 -9.36
C LEU A 124 -8.79 14.84 -10.27
N ASP A 125 -8.33 15.47 -11.37
CA ASP A 125 -9.20 16.17 -12.32
C ASP A 125 -10.17 15.24 -13.07
N LEU A 126 -9.87 13.93 -13.11
CA LEU A 126 -10.74 12.92 -13.72
C LEU A 126 -12.05 12.72 -12.94
N TYR A 127 -12.13 13.21 -11.72
CA TYR A 127 -13.23 12.90 -10.80
C TYR A 127 -14.06 14.12 -10.35
N GLY A 128 -13.73 15.36 -10.79
CA GLY A 128 -14.41 16.60 -10.39
C GLY A 128 -14.27 16.93 -8.90
N ASP A 129 -15.10 17.84 -8.39
CA ASP A 129 -15.11 18.17 -6.94
C ASP A 129 -15.54 16.98 -6.04
N GLU A 130 -16.23 15.99 -6.60
CA GLU A 130 -16.53 14.71 -5.95
C GLU A 130 -15.33 13.73 -6.00
N GLY A 131 -14.28 14.06 -6.74
CA GLY A 131 -13.21 13.14 -7.11
C GLY A 131 -12.24 12.79 -5.99
N VAL A 132 -12.08 13.65 -4.99
CA VAL A 132 -11.25 13.33 -3.80
C VAL A 132 -11.90 12.17 -3.04
N GLN A 133 -13.22 12.22 -2.85
CA GLN A 133 -13.99 11.17 -2.19
C GLN A 133 -13.95 9.88 -3.02
N SER A 134 -14.14 9.98 -4.34
CA SER A 134 -14.13 8.83 -5.24
C SER A 134 -12.74 8.19 -5.38
N SER A 135 -11.65 8.98 -5.35
CA SER A 135 -10.27 8.44 -5.35
C SER A 135 -9.94 7.73 -4.03
N MET A 136 -10.45 8.25 -2.93
CA MET A 136 -10.36 7.60 -1.62
C MET A 136 -11.19 6.32 -1.59
N ASP A 137 -12.37 6.32 -2.19
CA ASP A 137 -13.24 5.14 -2.29
C ASP A 137 -12.61 4.05 -3.18
N LEU A 138 -11.94 4.43 -4.28
CA LEU A 138 -11.18 3.49 -5.11
C LEU A 138 -9.96 2.91 -4.39
N LEU A 139 -9.25 3.74 -3.63
CA LEU A 139 -8.12 3.29 -2.82
C LEU A 139 -8.60 2.38 -1.68
N ASN A 140 -9.69 2.75 -1.00
CA ASN A 140 -10.34 1.94 0.01
C ASN A 140 -10.83 0.62 -0.56
N LYS A 141 -11.49 0.65 -1.73
CA LYS A 141 -11.95 -0.55 -2.41
C LYS A 141 -10.80 -1.47 -2.80
N ALA A 142 -9.70 -0.93 -3.33
CA ALA A 142 -8.52 -1.73 -3.65
C ALA A 142 -7.91 -2.39 -2.41
N ILE A 143 -7.96 -1.72 -1.26
CA ILE A 143 -7.47 -2.27 0.02
C ILE A 143 -8.48 -3.29 0.59
N GLU A 144 -9.79 -3.01 0.51
CA GLU A 144 -10.84 -3.96 0.91
C GLU A 144 -10.82 -5.23 0.06
N ASP A 145 -10.57 -5.11 -1.24
CA ASP A 145 -10.43 -6.26 -2.15
C ASP A 145 -9.22 -7.13 -1.77
N ILE A 146 -8.11 -6.50 -1.37
CA ILE A 146 -6.92 -7.21 -0.85
C ILE A 146 -7.23 -7.90 0.48
N ASP A 147 -7.88 -7.20 1.42
CA ASP A 147 -8.28 -7.75 2.72
C ASP A 147 -9.33 -8.86 2.59
N LEU A 148 -10.28 -8.75 1.65
CA LEU A 148 -11.29 -9.77 1.36
C LEU A 148 -10.71 -11.03 0.72
N GLU A 149 -9.76 -10.89 -0.20
CA GLU A 149 -9.04 -12.04 -0.75
C GLU A 149 -8.18 -12.73 0.32
N GLU A 150 -7.48 -11.96 1.16
CA GLU A 150 -6.72 -12.51 2.29
C GLU A 150 -7.62 -13.26 3.28
N ASN A 151 -8.79 -12.71 3.62
CA ASN A 151 -9.74 -13.35 4.52
C ASN A 151 -10.41 -14.61 3.93
N LYS A 152 -10.67 -14.64 2.62
CA LYS A 152 -11.20 -15.85 1.95
C LYS A 152 -10.16 -16.98 1.96
N ILE A 153 -8.91 -16.65 1.70
CA ILE A 153 -7.80 -17.62 1.70
C ILE A 153 -7.56 -18.17 3.11
N LEU A 154 -7.63 -17.32 4.14
CA LEU A 154 -7.51 -17.76 5.54
C LEU A 154 -8.63 -18.69 5.99
N LYS A 155 -9.87 -18.43 5.56
CA LYS A 155 -11.01 -19.31 5.84
C LYS A 155 -10.92 -20.65 5.12
N GLN A 156 -10.43 -20.66 3.88
CA GLN A 156 -10.19 -21.91 3.17
C GLN A 156 -9.03 -22.73 3.76
N ALA A 157 -7.97 -22.06 4.22
CA ALA A 157 -6.83 -22.73 4.85
C ALA A 157 -7.20 -23.37 6.18
N SER A 158 -7.99 -22.69 7.03
CA SER A 158 -8.46 -23.25 8.30
C SER A 158 -9.42 -24.42 8.09
N LYS A 159 -10.28 -24.39 7.05
CA LYS A 159 -11.15 -25.49 6.72
C LYS A 159 -10.40 -26.75 6.23
N ASN A 160 -9.35 -26.55 5.45
CA ASN A 160 -8.48 -27.64 5.00
C ASN A 160 -7.63 -28.25 6.13
N GLU A 161 -7.26 -27.47 7.16
CA GLU A 161 -6.57 -27.97 8.36
C GLU A 161 -7.51 -28.80 9.26
N GLU A 162 -8.77 -28.40 9.39
CA GLU A 162 -9.79 -29.21 10.10
C GLU A 162 -10.10 -30.53 9.37
N GLU A 163 -10.21 -30.50 8.03
CA GLU A 163 -10.45 -31.72 7.24
C GLU A 163 -9.23 -32.69 7.27
N ALA A 164 -8.01 -32.15 7.27
CA ALA A 164 -6.80 -32.98 7.37
C ALA A 164 -6.62 -33.61 8.76
N ALA A 165 -7.01 -32.92 9.83
CA ALA A 165 -6.97 -33.46 11.19
C ALA A 165 -7.97 -34.58 11.44
N ILE A 166 -9.10 -34.57 10.73
CA ILE A 166 -10.15 -35.60 10.83
C ILE A 166 -9.73 -36.90 10.09
N ASP A 167 -8.90 -36.78 9.05
CA ASP A 167 -8.42 -37.95 8.29
C ASP A 167 -7.22 -38.64 8.96
N GLU A 168 -6.47 -37.99 9.86
CA GLU A 168 -5.40 -38.62 10.67
C GLU A 168 -5.92 -39.38 11.91
N GLU A 169 -7.16 -39.17 12.33
CA GLU A 169 -7.79 -39.90 13.45
C GLU A 169 -8.59 -41.16 13.03
N LYS A 170 -8.57 -41.51 11.75
CA LYS A 170 -9.22 -42.77 11.25
C LYS A 170 -8.21 -43.84 10.88
#